data_d9b632dbe757cd765209e5122698062c
#
_entry.id   d9b632dbe757cd765209e5122698062c
#
_cell.length_a   1.000
_cell.length_b   1.000
_cell.length_c   1.000
_cell.angle_alpha   90.00
_cell.angle_beta   90.00
_cell.angle_gamma   90.00
#
_symmetry.space_group_name_H-M   'P 1'
#
loop_
_entity.id
_entity.type
_entity.pdbx_description
1 polymer ?
#
loop_
_entity_poly.entity_id
_entity_poly.type
_entity_poly.pdbx_seq_one_letter_code
_entity_poly.pdbx_strand_id
1 'polypeptide(L)'
;LREIGLSAERIKELMGQIHIPDSRHNETTVNGVTVIQALSKGQSAGSSSRTFEYVANEEGKKAILLAMDDLEDRQKSIEFSGWIYDLEYEQFNRDDVVQVICTGPRCYDHKVRCLLAGIPEEKILTNLSEVAAADDVTIDGVDRIYILYDCENYGMSCEMKKKIIKRLEGDK
;
A
#
# COMPACT_ATOMS: atom_id res chain seq x y z
N LEU A 1 -2.30 -28.54 -0.64
CA LEU A 1 -1.04 -29.31 -0.65
C LEU A 1 -1.11 -30.54 0.24
N ARG A 2 -1.74 -30.47 1.43
CA ARG A 2 -1.98 -31.65 2.28
C ARG A 2 -2.84 -32.69 1.60
N GLU A 3 -3.88 -32.28 0.87
CA GLU A 3 -4.79 -33.13 0.10
C GLU A 3 -4.07 -33.98 -0.96
N ILE A 4 -2.93 -33.52 -1.44
CA ILE A 4 -2.08 -34.25 -2.40
C ILE A 4 -0.91 -34.98 -1.72
N GLY A 5 -0.96 -35.19 -0.39
CA GLY A 5 -0.06 -36.04 0.35
C GLY A 5 1.25 -35.42 0.81
N LEU A 6 1.39 -34.07 0.78
CA LEU A 6 2.58 -33.41 1.34
C LEU A 6 2.45 -33.23 2.86
N SER A 7 3.52 -33.55 3.60
CA SER A 7 3.57 -33.27 5.03
C SER A 7 3.68 -31.77 5.32
N ALA A 8 3.31 -31.36 6.54
CA ALA A 8 3.39 -29.96 6.96
C ALA A 8 4.83 -29.44 6.90
N GLU A 9 5.81 -30.27 7.29
CA GLU A 9 7.24 -29.96 7.27
C GLU A 9 7.72 -29.73 5.83
N ARG A 10 7.32 -30.62 4.91
CA ARG A 10 7.68 -30.48 3.49
C ARG A 10 7.04 -29.27 2.85
N ILE A 11 5.79 -28.94 3.20
CA ILE A 11 5.12 -27.72 2.75
C ILE A 11 5.88 -26.49 3.23
N LYS A 12 6.26 -26.44 4.52
CA LYS A 12 7.02 -25.34 5.11
C LYS A 12 8.37 -25.15 4.42
N GLU A 13 9.10 -26.22 4.20
CA GLU A 13 10.38 -26.20 3.48
C GLU A 13 10.22 -25.63 2.06
N LEU A 14 9.27 -26.15 1.29
CA LEU A 14 9.02 -25.71 -0.08
C LEU A 14 8.55 -24.25 -0.14
N MET A 15 7.68 -23.84 0.77
CA MET A 15 7.20 -22.45 0.84
C MET A 15 8.35 -21.49 1.18
N GLY A 16 9.31 -21.91 2.02
CA GLY A 16 10.51 -21.10 2.32
C GLY A 16 11.47 -20.91 1.14
N GLN A 17 11.35 -21.72 0.10
CA GLN A 17 12.16 -21.63 -1.14
C GLN A 17 11.49 -20.77 -2.24
N ILE A 18 10.23 -20.37 -2.02
CA ILE A 18 9.51 -19.58 -3.02
C ILE A 18 10.01 -18.14 -2.98
N HIS A 19 10.51 -17.68 -4.10
CA HIS A 19 10.80 -16.27 -4.30
C HIS A 19 9.49 -15.52 -4.60
N ILE A 20 9.20 -14.50 -3.81
CA ILE A 20 8.07 -13.61 -4.07
C ILE A 20 8.47 -12.67 -5.21
N PRO A 21 7.74 -12.62 -6.33
CA PRO A 21 8.06 -11.70 -7.42
C PRO A 21 8.08 -10.24 -6.93
N ASP A 22 9.01 -9.44 -7.44
CA ASP A 22 9.14 -8.00 -7.09
C ASP A 22 7.84 -7.22 -7.35
N SER A 23 7.05 -7.67 -8.34
CA SER A 23 5.73 -7.13 -8.63
C SER A 23 4.65 -7.49 -7.59
N ARG A 24 4.98 -8.23 -6.56
CA ARG A 24 4.08 -8.56 -5.44
C ARG A 24 4.52 -7.92 -4.14
N HIS A 25 5.81 -7.95 -3.89
CA HIS A 25 6.42 -7.32 -2.73
C HIS A 25 7.88 -7.00 -3.06
N ASN A 26 8.25 -5.75 -2.88
CA ASN A 26 9.62 -5.29 -3.11
C ASN A 26 9.97 -4.19 -2.10
N GLU A 27 11.10 -4.34 -1.42
CA GLU A 27 11.55 -3.36 -0.42
C GLU A 27 12.96 -2.84 -0.74
N THR A 28 13.24 -1.63 -0.31
CA THR A 28 14.55 -0.99 -0.43
C THR A 28 14.75 -0.07 0.76
N THR A 29 15.85 -0.24 1.47
CA THR A 29 16.21 0.61 2.61
C THR A 29 17.22 1.67 2.21
N VAL A 30 16.92 2.92 2.50
CA VAL A 30 17.78 4.08 2.23
C VAL A 30 17.80 4.97 3.48
N ASN A 31 18.99 5.26 3.97
CA ASN A 31 19.23 6.12 5.15
C ASN A 31 18.37 5.75 6.38
N GLY A 32 18.15 4.44 6.59
CA GLY A 32 17.38 3.89 7.72
C GLY A 32 15.87 3.82 7.49
N VAL A 33 15.35 4.34 6.38
CA VAL A 33 13.94 4.25 6.01
C VAL A 33 13.74 3.15 4.98
N THR A 34 12.80 2.25 5.21
CA THR A 34 12.46 1.16 4.26
C THR A 34 11.25 1.56 3.43
N VAL A 35 11.42 1.62 2.11
CA VAL A 35 10.35 1.88 1.14
C VAL A 35 9.85 0.56 0.58
N ILE A 36 8.59 0.23 0.83
CA ILE A 36 7.97 -1.05 0.49
C ILE A 36 6.88 -0.84 -0.56
N GLN A 37 6.97 -1.57 -1.67
CA GLN A 37 5.87 -1.75 -2.61
C GLN A 37 5.18 -3.06 -2.27
N ALA A 38 3.88 -3.02 -2.03
CA ALA A 38 3.08 -4.20 -1.75
C ALA A 38 1.81 -4.21 -2.60
N LEU A 39 1.62 -5.30 -3.35
CA LEU A 39 0.40 -5.51 -4.12
C LEU A 39 -0.79 -5.69 -3.18
N SER A 40 -1.72 -4.76 -3.26
CA SER A 40 -2.99 -4.79 -2.56
C SER A 40 -4.09 -4.87 -3.62
N LYS A 41 -4.61 -6.06 -3.86
CA LYS A 41 -5.53 -6.34 -4.96
C LYS A 41 -6.90 -5.70 -4.69
N GLY A 42 -7.10 -4.45 -5.13
CA GLY A 42 -8.20 -3.55 -4.79
C GLY A 42 -9.58 -4.19 -4.79
N GLN A 43 -10.02 -4.76 -5.89
CA GLN A 43 -11.35 -5.41 -6.01
C GLN A 43 -11.55 -6.65 -5.12
N SER A 44 -10.48 -7.14 -4.47
CA SER A 44 -10.56 -8.24 -3.51
C SER A 44 -10.45 -7.72 -2.08
N ALA A 45 -11.55 -7.25 -1.51
CA ALA A 45 -11.61 -6.68 -0.16
C ALA A 45 -10.89 -7.54 0.89
N GLY A 46 -11.14 -8.86 0.89
CA GLY A 46 -10.50 -9.77 1.83
C GLY A 46 -8.98 -9.89 1.63
N SER A 47 -8.47 -9.79 0.39
CA SER A 47 -7.02 -9.81 0.13
C SER A 47 -6.36 -8.51 0.56
N SER A 48 -6.98 -7.38 0.24
CA SER A 48 -6.47 -6.05 0.57
C SER A 48 -6.50 -5.78 2.07
N SER A 49 -7.57 -6.20 2.77
CA SER A 49 -7.65 -6.11 4.23
C SER A 49 -6.53 -6.89 4.93
N ARG A 50 -6.15 -8.06 4.40
CA ARG A 50 -4.98 -8.81 4.91
C ARG A 50 -3.67 -8.08 4.68
N THR A 51 -3.53 -7.36 3.55
CA THR A 51 -2.36 -6.50 3.32
C THR A 51 -2.36 -5.34 4.32
N PHE A 52 -3.50 -4.75 4.62
CA PHE A 52 -3.62 -3.70 5.64
C PHE A 52 -3.26 -4.20 7.03
N GLU A 53 -3.77 -5.38 7.41
CA GLU A 53 -3.41 -6.04 8.67
C GLU A 53 -1.90 -6.32 8.76
N TYR A 54 -1.29 -6.82 7.68
CA TYR A 54 0.16 -7.04 7.61
C TYR A 54 0.92 -5.73 7.84
N VAL A 55 0.59 -4.67 7.11
CA VAL A 55 1.21 -3.34 7.26
C VAL A 55 1.04 -2.79 8.68
N ALA A 56 -0.15 -2.93 9.25
CA ALA A 56 -0.44 -2.47 10.60
C ALA A 56 0.39 -3.17 11.67
N ASN A 57 0.65 -4.47 11.50
CA ASN A 57 1.38 -5.29 12.47
C ASN A 57 2.92 -5.18 12.37
N GLU A 58 3.44 -4.57 11.31
CA GLU A 58 4.88 -4.28 11.22
C GLU A 58 5.29 -3.21 12.25
N GLU A 59 6.49 -3.32 12.79
CA GLU A 59 7.02 -2.38 13.78
C GLU A 59 7.48 -1.08 13.12
N GLY A 60 7.50 0.01 13.91
CA GLY A 60 7.99 1.32 13.51
C GLY A 60 6.91 2.26 12.98
N LYS A 61 7.26 3.55 12.86
CA LYS A 61 6.37 4.59 12.33
C LYS A 61 6.23 4.46 10.83
N LYS A 62 5.00 4.59 10.34
CA LYS A 62 4.64 4.30 8.95
C LYS A 62 3.97 5.48 8.27
N ALA A 63 4.35 5.74 7.01
CA ALA A 63 3.57 6.50 6.04
C ALA A 63 3.03 5.53 4.97
N ILE A 64 1.78 5.71 4.57
CA ILE A 64 1.08 4.80 3.65
C ILE A 64 0.55 5.59 2.47
N LEU A 65 0.88 5.15 1.25
CA LEU A 65 0.31 5.66 0.01
C LEU A 65 -0.63 4.59 -0.56
N LEU A 66 -1.88 4.97 -0.81
CA LEU A 66 -2.92 4.13 -1.38
C LEU A 66 -3.07 4.47 -2.87
N ALA A 67 -2.47 3.67 -3.73
CA ALA A 67 -2.55 3.78 -5.19
C ALA A 67 -3.38 2.60 -5.74
N MET A 68 -4.61 2.46 -5.20
CA MET A 68 -5.52 1.37 -5.49
C MET A 68 -6.73 1.91 -6.25
N ASP A 69 -6.68 1.84 -7.55
CA ASP A 69 -7.76 2.18 -8.48
C ASP A 69 -7.73 1.21 -9.66
N ASP A 70 -8.80 1.15 -10.41
CA ASP A 70 -8.91 0.29 -11.57
C ASP A 70 -8.55 1.01 -12.87
N LEU A 71 -8.19 0.25 -13.88
CA LEU A 71 -7.92 0.77 -15.22
C LEU A 71 -9.17 1.48 -15.80
N GLU A 72 -10.34 0.96 -15.53
CA GLU A 72 -11.63 1.47 -15.95
C GLU A 72 -11.93 2.86 -15.37
N ASP A 73 -11.50 3.16 -14.16
CA ASP A 73 -11.64 4.48 -13.54
C ASP A 73 -11.00 5.58 -14.38
N ARG A 74 -9.94 5.27 -15.11
CA ARG A 74 -9.24 6.18 -16.01
C ARG A 74 -9.98 6.45 -17.33
N GLN A 75 -10.90 5.58 -17.68
CA GLN A 75 -11.70 5.67 -18.90
C GLN A 75 -13.00 6.45 -18.70
N LYS A 76 -13.19 7.11 -17.57
CA LYS A 76 -14.42 7.83 -17.20
C LYS A 76 -15.66 6.92 -17.16
N SER A 77 -15.47 5.64 -16.88
CA SER A 77 -16.60 4.74 -16.65
C SER A 77 -17.16 4.94 -15.24
N ILE A 78 -18.41 4.54 -15.04
CA ILE A 78 -19.02 4.45 -13.72
C ILE A 78 -18.71 3.06 -13.18
N GLU A 79 -17.62 2.96 -12.43
CA GLU A 79 -17.20 1.70 -11.82
C GLU A 79 -17.84 1.50 -10.46
N PHE A 80 -18.00 0.22 -10.11
CA PHE A 80 -18.46 -0.15 -8.78
C PHE A 80 -17.33 0.05 -7.76
N SER A 81 -17.38 1.13 -7.01
CA SER A 81 -16.40 1.49 -5.97
C SER A 81 -16.73 0.93 -4.58
N GLY A 82 -17.77 0.10 -4.46
CA GLY A 82 -18.22 -0.46 -3.19
C GLY A 82 -17.15 -1.27 -2.45
N TRP A 83 -16.24 -1.90 -3.19
CA TRP A 83 -15.12 -2.64 -2.62
C TRP A 83 -14.22 -1.79 -1.71
N ILE A 84 -14.11 -0.49 -1.96
CA ILE A 84 -13.34 0.45 -1.11
C ILE A 84 -13.93 0.48 0.30
N TYR A 85 -15.26 0.42 0.41
CA TYR A 85 -15.96 0.47 1.68
C TYR A 85 -15.93 -0.86 2.45
N ASP A 86 -15.63 -1.95 1.78
CA ASP A 86 -15.47 -3.29 2.38
C ASP A 86 -14.05 -3.54 2.92
N LEU A 87 -13.10 -2.62 2.68
CA LEU A 87 -11.72 -2.71 3.18
C LEU A 87 -11.62 -2.30 4.65
N GLU A 88 -10.74 -2.96 5.39
CA GLU A 88 -10.52 -2.72 6.83
C GLU A 88 -9.53 -1.58 7.08
N TYR A 89 -9.88 -0.34 6.72
CA TYR A 89 -9.05 0.86 6.98
C TYR A 89 -8.84 1.13 8.46
N GLU A 90 -9.65 0.57 9.33
CA GLU A 90 -9.52 0.60 10.78
C GLU A 90 -8.14 0.12 11.24
N GLN A 91 -7.50 -0.76 10.47
CA GLN A 91 -6.12 -1.21 10.71
C GLN A 91 -5.10 -0.07 10.71
N PHE A 92 -5.39 1.04 10.03
CA PHE A 92 -4.52 2.21 9.95
C PHE A 92 -4.83 3.29 11.00
N ASN A 93 -5.90 3.13 11.78
CA ASN A 93 -6.22 4.04 12.89
C ASN A 93 -5.35 3.73 14.12
N ARG A 94 -4.07 4.06 14.02
CA ARG A 94 -3.03 3.76 15.01
C ARG A 94 -2.07 4.93 15.17
N ASP A 95 -1.41 5.00 16.32
CA ASP A 95 -0.45 6.08 16.59
C ASP A 95 0.82 5.95 15.76
N ASP A 96 1.21 4.73 15.41
CA ASP A 96 2.40 4.44 14.58
C ASP A 96 2.15 4.64 13.08
N VAL A 97 0.91 4.83 12.64
CA VAL A 97 0.58 5.34 11.31
C VAL A 97 0.52 6.86 11.37
N VAL A 98 1.54 7.51 10.83
CA VAL A 98 1.69 8.97 10.91
C VAL A 98 1.05 9.71 9.74
N GLN A 99 0.90 9.04 8.59
CA GLN A 99 0.32 9.63 7.39
C GLN A 99 -0.32 8.55 6.51
N VAL A 100 -1.48 8.89 5.93
CA VAL A 100 -2.13 8.12 4.85
C VAL A 100 -2.38 9.05 3.68
N ILE A 101 -1.83 8.74 2.51
CA ILE A 101 -2.03 9.50 1.29
C ILE A 101 -2.92 8.69 0.35
N CYS A 102 -4.11 9.18 0.12
CA CYS A 102 -5.05 8.61 -0.85
C CYS A 102 -4.74 9.19 -2.23
N THR A 103 -4.47 8.35 -3.22
CA THR A 103 -4.00 8.81 -4.53
C THR A 103 -4.91 8.35 -5.67
N GLY A 104 -4.74 8.97 -6.84
CA GLY A 104 -5.44 8.60 -8.05
C GLY A 104 -6.90 9.06 -8.14
N PRO A 105 -7.64 8.59 -9.15
CA PRO A 105 -9.03 9.00 -9.41
C PRO A 105 -9.98 8.77 -8.23
N ARG A 106 -9.71 7.76 -7.40
CA ARG A 106 -10.53 7.40 -6.22
C ARG A 106 -10.01 7.96 -4.90
N CYS A 107 -9.09 8.92 -4.93
CA CYS A 107 -8.48 9.47 -3.70
C CYS A 107 -9.51 10.02 -2.71
N TYR A 108 -10.61 10.59 -3.17
CA TYR A 108 -11.65 11.11 -2.29
C TYR A 108 -12.52 10.00 -1.68
N ASP A 109 -12.78 8.91 -2.40
CA ASP A 109 -13.48 7.74 -1.87
C ASP A 109 -12.64 7.11 -0.75
N HIS A 110 -11.34 6.92 -0.99
CA HIS A 110 -10.40 6.45 0.02
C HIS A 110 -10.33 7.40 1.23
N LYS A 111 -10.30 8.73 1.01
CA LYS A 111 -10.32 9.70 2.11
C LYS A 111 -11.58 9.55 2.96
N VAL A 112 -12.75 9.47 2.34
CA VAL A 112 -14.01 9.26 3.06
C VAL A 112 -13.96 7.98 3.88
N ARG A 113 -13.46 6.89 3.30
CA ARG A 113 -13.34 5.62 4.01
C ARG A 113 -12.33 5.68 5.16
N CYS A 114 -11.21 6.38 5.01
CA CYS A 114 -10.26 6.65 6.10
C CYS A 114 -10.93 7.39 7.26
N LEU A 115 -11.70 8.43 6.97
CA LEU A 115 -12.45 9.21 7.99
C LEU A 115 -13.49 8.34 8.71
N LEU A 116 -14.22 7.48 7.98
CA LEU A 116 -15.17 6.53 8.56
C LEU A 116 -14.48 5.49 9.46
N ALA A 117 -13.22 5.15 9.17
CA ALA A 117 -12.39 4.28 10.02
C ALA A 117 -11.85 4.98 11.27
N GLY A 118 -12.12 6.27 11.43
CA GLY A 118 -11.68 7.06 12.58
C GLY A 118 -10.24 7.56 12.48
N ILE A 119 -9.61 7.49 11.31
CA ILE A 119 -8.26 8.05 11.10
C ILE A 119 -8.37 9.57 11.20
N PRO A 120 -7.53 10.25 12.03
CA PRO A 120 -7.55 11.69 12.16
C PRO A 120 -7.32 12.40 10.82
N GLU A 121 -8.13 13.43 10.51
CA GLU A 121 -8.07 14.11 9.21
C GLU A 121 -6.71 14.73 8.92
N GLU A 122 -6.01 15.21 9.93
CA GLU A 122 -4.66 15.78 9.82
C GLU A 122 -3.61 14.77 9.35
N LYS A 123 -3.88 13.46 9.46
CA LYS A 123 -3.01 12.39 8.94
C LYS A 123 -3.33 12.02 7.48
N ILE A 124 -4.43 12.53 6.92
CA ILE A 124 -4.94 12.11 5.61
C ILE A 124 -4.66 13.19 4.56
N LEU A 125 -3.93 12.84 3.52
CA LEU A 125 -3.78 13.67 2.33
C LEU A 125 -4.45 13.03 1.11
N THR A 126 -4.76 13.86 0.12
CA THR A 126 -5.29 13.40 -1.16
C THR A 126 -4.47 14.01 -2.31
N ASN A 127 -4.18 13.21 -3.32
CA ASN A 127 -3.55 13.68 -4.54
C ASN A 127 -4.13 12.90 -5.73
N LEU A 128 -4.65 13.62 -6.73
CA LEU A 128 -5.21 13.03 -7.95
C LEU A 128 -4.15 12.36 -8.84
N SER A 129 -2.86 12.70 -8.63
CA SER A 129 -1.74 12.08 -9.33
C SER A 129 -0.96 11.20 -8.37
N GLU A 130 -0.92 9.91 -8.62
CA GLU A 130 -0.21 8.93 -7.81
C GLU A 130 1.29 9.21 -7.77
N VAL A 131 1.88 9.54 -8.92
CA VAL A 131 3.33 9.84 -9.00
C VAL A 131 3.66 11.16 -8.29
N ALA A 132 2.78 12.17 -8.37
CA ALA A 132 2.99 13.42 -7.64
C ALA A 132 2.84 13.24 -6.13
N ALA A 133 1.97 12.33 -5.67
CA ALA A 133 1.79 12.02 -4.27
C ALA A 133 3.09 11.55 -3.56
N ALA A 134 4.05 11.05 -4.32
CA ALA A 134 5.37 10.70 -3.79
C ALA A 134 6.16 11.92 -3.26
N ASP A 135 5.81 13.14 -3.69
CA ASP A 135 6.41 14.38 -3.16
C ASP A 135 5.80 14.78 -1.82
N ASP A 136 4.54 14.36 -1.56
CA ASP A 136 3.78 14.71 -0.36
C ASP A 136 4.08 13.77 0.82
N VAL A 137 4.79 12.66 0.59
CA VAL A 137 5.07 11.69 1.65
C VAL A 137 6.04 12.23 2.67
N THR A 138 5.70 12.07 3.94
CA THR A 138 6.58 12.36 5.07
C THR A 138 7.73 11.35 5.09
N ILE A 139 8.97 11.86 4.99
CA ILE A 139 10.19 11.05 5.04
C ILE A 139 10.94 11.18 6.37
N ASP A 140 10.70 12.27 7.09
CA ASP A 140 11.34 12.53 8.38
C ASP A 140 10.59 11.86 9.52
N GLY A 141 11.32 11.15 10.36
CA GLY A 141 10.76 10.51 11.55
C GLY A 141 9.84 9.32 11.27
N VAL A 142 9.94 8.70 10.08
CA VAL A 142 9.30 7.44 9.71
C VAL A 142 10.34 6.35 9.55
N ASP A 143 9.96 5.12 9.87
CA ASP A 143 10.80 3.94 9.69
C ASP A 143 10.46 3.21 8.38
N ARG A 144 9.20 3.31 7.96
CA ARG A 144 8.68 2.59 6.79
C ARG A 144 7.74 3.45 5.96
N ILE A 145 7.84 3.34 4.65
CA ILE A 145 6.93 3.96 3.69
C ILE A 145 6.34 2.86 2.82
N TYR A 146 5.03 2.69 2.87
CA TYR A 146 4.31 1.69 2.09
C TYR A 146 3.64 2.31 0.88
N ILE A 147 3.83 1.72 -0.28
CA ILE A 147 3.07 1.98 -1.51
C ILE A 147 2.19 0.77 -1.74
N LEU A 148 0.90 0.89 -1.43
CA LEU A 148 -0.11 -0.14 -1.67
C LEU A 148 -0.76 0.13 -3.02
N TYR A 149 -0.63 -0.81 -3.95
CA TYR A 149 -1.07 -0.64 -5.32
C TYR A 149 -1.81 -1.89 -5.83
N ASP A 150 -2.65 -1.73 -6.83
CA ASP A 150 -3.28 -2.83 -7.54
C ASP A 150 -2.44 -3.33 -8.74
N CYS A 151 -2.93 -4.38 -9.40
CA CYS A 151 -2.17 -5.03 -10.47
C CYS A 151 -1.85 -4.10 -11.64
N GLU A 152 -2.73 -3.17 -11.97
CA GLU A 152 -2.61 -2.28 -13.13
C GLU A 152 -1.62 -1.13 -12.85
N ASN A 153 -1.41 -0.81 -11.57
CA ASN A 153 -0.60 0.32 -11.13
C ASN A 153 0.86 -0.02 -10.81
N TYR A 154 1.35 -1.23 -11.15
CA TYR A 154 2.73 -1.64 -10.85
C TYR A 154 3.79 -0.68 -11.42
N GLY A 155 3.68 -0.31 -12.69
CA GLY A 155 4.63 0.61 -13.34
C GLY A 155 4.68 1.97 -12.64
N MET A 156 3.53 2.50 -12.28
CA MET A 156 3.38 3.77 -11.57
C MET A 156 3.91 3.68 -10.14
N SER A 157 3.64 2.60 -9.42
CA SER A 157 4.20 2.38 -8.08
C SER A 157 5.73 2.33 -8.09
N CYS A 158 6.35 1.83 -9.18
CA CYS A 158 7.80 1.88 -9.38
C CYS A 158 8.32 3.32 -9.55
N GLU A 159 7.58 4.18 -10.25
CA GLU A 159 7.94 5.60 -10.39
C GLU A 159 7.81 6.33 -9.05
N MET A 160 6.74 6.09 -8.30
CA MET A 160 6.56 6.61 -6.93
C MET A 160 7.74 6.21 -6.05
N LYS A 161 8.10 4.92 -6.03
CA LYS A 161 9.22 4.40 -5.23
C LYS A 161 10.54 5.07 -5.60
N LYS A 162 10.84 5.22 -6.88
CA LYS A 162 12.05 5.91 -7.35
C LYS A 162 12.11 7.35 -6.86
N LYS A 163 10.99 8.08 -6.90
CA LYS A 163 10.92 9.46 -6.39
C LYS A 163 11.18 9.53 -4.88
N ILE A 164 10.55 8.67 -4.11
CA ILE A 164 10.73 8.60 -2.65
C ILE A 164 12.20 8.29 -2.31
N ILE A 165 12.79 7.31 -3.00
CA ILE A 165 14.20 6.95 -2.80
C ILE A 165 15.12 8.14 -3.07
N LYS A 166 14.95 8.86 -4.19
CA LYS A 166 15.74 10.08 -4.49
C LYS A 166 15.63 11.14 -3.39
N ARG A 167 14.41 11.35 -2.86
CA ARG A 167 14.21 12.30 -1.75
C ARG A 167 14.94 11.84 -0.48
N LEU A 168 14.94 10.55 -0.19
CA LEU A 168 15.68 9.97 0.94
C LEU A 168 17.21 10.07 0.77
N GLU A 169 17.71 9.99 -0.47
CA GLU A 169 19.13 10.17 -0.81
C GLU A 169 19.58 11.64 -0.73
N GLY A 170 18.64 12.58 -0.66
CA GLY A 170 18.91 14.01 -0.64
C GLY A 170 19.10 14.63 -2.03
N ASP A 171 18.83 13.89 -3.10
CA ASP A 171 18.78 14.41 -4.46
C ASP A 171 17.48 15.21 -4.67
N LYS A 172 17.66 16.52 -4.89
CA LYS A 172 16.55 17.45 -5.18
C LYS A 172 16.18 17.41 -6.65
#